data_18c44de91a7f8f1553d46300c72274b5
#
_entry.id   18c44de91a7f8f1553d46300c72274b5
#
_cell.length_a   1.000
_cell.length_b   1.000
_cell.length_c   1.000
_cell.angle_alpha   90.00
_cell.angle_beta   90.00
_cell.angle_gamma   90.00
#
_symmetry.space_group_name_H-M   'P 1'
#
loop_
_entity.id
_entity.type
_entity.pdbx_description
1 polymer ?
#
loop_
_entity_poly.entity_id
_entity_poly.type
_entity_poly.pdbx_seq_one_letter_code
_entity_poly.pdbx_strand_id
1 'polypeptide(L)' 'MDYKEVEQLLDKFYNAHTTCPEEQKLYDWLCSEECSEELFIDREIIRTYI' A
#
# COMPACT_ATOMS: atom_id res chain seq x y z
N MET A 1 -1.65 -11.13 2.70
CA MET A 1 -0.93 -10.68 1.49
C MET A 1 0.56 -10.74 1.75
N ASP A 2 1.32 -11.28 0.80
CA ASP A 2 2.77 -11.38 0.93
C ASP A 2 3.44 -10.03 0.82
N TYR A 3 4.59 -9.91 1.47
CA TYR A 3 5.39 -8.69 1.38
C TYR A 3 5.75 -8.36 -0.07
N LYS A 4 6.04 -9.39 -0.87
CA LYS A 4 6.36 -9.18 -2.28
C LYS A 4 5.17 -8.59 -3.05
N GLU A 5 3.97 -9.04 -2.75
CA GLU A 5 2.78 -8.49 -3.38
C GLU A 5 2.58 -7.03 -2.99
N VAL A 6 2.85 -6.71 -1.72
CA VAL A 6 2.76 -5.34 -1.24
C VAL A 6 3.77 -4.46 -1.96
N GLU A 7 5.01 -4.94 -2.12
CA GLU A 7 6.02 -4.18 -2.85
C GLU A 7 5.60 -3.92 -4.29
N GLN A 8 5.01 -4.92 -4.95
CA GLN A 8 4.52 -4.76 -6.31
C GLN A 8 3.39 -3.76 -6.39
N LEU A 9 2.47 -3.79 -5.44
CA LEU A 9 1.38 -2.84 -5.39
C LEU A 9 1.87 -1.43 -5.12
N LEU A 10 2.86 -1.28 -4.23
CA LEU A 10 3.45 0.01 -3.97
C LEU A 10 4.13 0.57 -5.22
N ASP A 11 4.85 -0.27 -5.94
CA ASP A 11 5.49 0.14 -7.18
C ASP A 11 4.46 0.62 -8.18
N LYS A 12 3.37 -0.11 -8.35
CA LYS A 12 2.28 0.29 -9.22
C LYS A 12 1.65 1.60 -8.74
N PHE A 13 1.47 1.73 -7.44
CA PHE A 13 0.87 2.93 -6.88
C PHE A 13 1.71 4.17 -7.22
N TYR A 14 3.02 4.10 -7.02
CA TYR A 14 3.90 5.22 -7.30
C TYR A 14 4.03 5.52 -8.79
N ASN A 15 3.72 4.55 -9.63
CA ASN A 15 3.69 4.73 -11.08
C ASN A 15 2.28 5.05 -11.60
N ALA A 16 1.33 5.24 -10.69
CA ALA A 16 -0.07 5.55 -11.03
C ALA A 16 -0.75 4.46 -11.86
N HIS A 17 -0.40 3.21 -11.62
CA HIS A 17 -0.96 2.06 -12.35
C HIS A 17 -1.92 1.24 -11.51
N THR A 18 -2.23 1.65 -10.29
CA THR A 18 -3.18 0.93 -9.45
C THR A 18 -4.61 1.35 -9.74
N THR A 19 -5.53 0.41 -9.54
CA THR A 19 -6.97 0.71 -9.57
C THR A 19 -7.45 0.97 -8.14
N CYS A 20 -8.66 1.51 -8.01
CA CYS A 20 -9.23 1.78 -6.68
C CYS A 20 -9.31 0.52 -5.80
N PRO A 21 -9.76 -0.64 -6.30
CA PRO A 21 -9.74 -1.86 -5.49
C PRO A 21 -8.35 -2.28 -5.03
N GLU A 22 -7.35 -2.10 -5.88
CA GLU A 22 -5.98 -2.43 -5.52
C GLU A 22 -5.44 -1.50 -4.44
N GLU A 23 -5.71 -0.22 -4.57
CA GLU A 23 -5.32 0.77 -3.56
C GLU A 23 -5.97 0.49 -2.22
N GLN A 24 -7.24 0.10 -2.23
CA GLN A 24 -7.95 -0.22 -1.01
C GLN A 24 -7.36 -1.43 -0.31
N LYS A 25 -7.05 -2.48 -1.07
CA LYS A 25 -6.40 -3.66 -0.53
C LYS A 25 -5.04 -3.34 0.08
N LEU A 26 -4.27 -2.54 -0.62
CA LEU A 26 -2.95 -2.13 -0.15
C LEU A 26 -3.08 -1.36 1.16
N TYR A 27 -3.98 -0.42 1.22
CA TYR A 27 -4.19 0.38 2.41
C TYR A 27 -4.66 -0.48 3.59
N ASP A 28 -5.60 -1.40 3.34
CA ASP A 28 -6.08 -2.31 4.38
C ASP A 28 -4.94 -3.14 4.95
N TRP A 29 -4.06 -3.64 4.10
CA TRP A 29 -2.91 -4.39 4.56
C TRP A 29 -1.96 -3.51 5.37
N LEU A 30 -1.71 -2.30 4.89
CA LEU A 30 -0.81 -1.37 5.59
C LEU A 30 -1.35 -0.94 6.95
N CYS A 31 -2.66 -0.98 7.12
CA CYS A 31 -3.28 -0.68 8.41
C CYS A 31 -3.30 -1.88 9.35
N SER A 32 -2.92 -3.07 8.87
CA SER A 32 -2.90 -4.27 9.70
C SER A 32 -1.69 -4.27 10.64
N GLU A 33 -1.73 -5.13 11.65
CA GLU A 33 -0.63 -5.26 12.60
C GLU A 33 0.63 -5.85 11.98
N GLU A 34 0.50 -6.45 10.80
CA GLU A 34 1.62 -7.04 10.09
C GLU A 34 2.48 -6.02 9.35
N CYS A 35 2.02 -4.77 9.30
CA CYS A 35 2.75 -3.71 8.63
C CYS A 35 4.03 -3.38 9.38
N SER A 36 5.16 -3.35 8.68
CA SER A 36 6.43 -2.98 9.27
C SER A 36 6.54 -1.45 9.39
N GLU A 37 7.41 -0.99 10.28
CA GLU A 37 7.63 0.44 10.46
C GLU A 37 8.09 1.14 9.18
N GLU A 38 8.81 0.41 8.35
CA GLU A 38 9.30 0.95 7.08
C GLU A 38 8.17 1.38 6.15
N LEU A 39 6.99 0.79 6.33
CA LEU A 39 5.84 1.08 5.48
C LEU A 39 4.91 2.15 6.06
N PHE A 40 5.22 2.68 7.23
CA PHE A 40 4.38 3.72 7.84
C PHE A 40 4.31 4.96 6.96
N ILE A 41 5.42 5.35 6.35
CA ILE A 41 5.46 6.51 5.47
C ILE A 41 4.58 6.26 4.24
N ASP A 42 4.70 5.09 3.66
CA ASP A 42 3.88 4.71 2.50
C ASP A 42 2.40 4.72 2.87
N ARG A 43 2.06 4.23 4.05
CA ARG A 43 0.67 4.24 4.52
C ARG A 43 0.13 5.66 4.60
N GLU A 44 0.90 6.59 5.13
CA GLU A 44 0.47 7.98 5.25
C GLU A 44 0.30 8.62 3.87
N ILE A 45 1.18 8.32 2.93
CA ILE A 45 1.06 8.83 1.57
C ILE A 45 -0.23 8.33 0.92
N ILE A 46 -0.50 7.03 1.03
CA ILE A 46 -1.70 6.44 0.45
C ILE A 46 -2.96 6.99 1.11
N ARG A 47 -2.93 7.16 2.41
CA ARG A 47 -4.05 7.73 3.15
C ARG A 47 -4.38 9.14 2.67
N THR A 48 -3.36 9.94 2.41
CA THR A 48 -3.55 11.29 1.91
C THR A 48 -4.11 11.28 0.49
N TYR A 49 -3.68 10.30 -0.30
CA TYR A 49 -4.09 10.18 -1.70
C TYR A 49 -5.53 9.70 -1.84
N ILE A 50 -5.92 8.75 -1.01
CA ILE A 50 -7.28 8.23 -1.01
C ILE A 50 -8.22 9.20 -0.32
#